data_c584db1cc91a990bbb8ee6c8d9ba46d7
#
_entry.id   c584db1cc91a990bbb8ee6c8d9ba46d7
#
_cell.length_a   1.000
_cell.length_b   1.000
_cell.length_c   1.000
_cell.angle_alpha   90.00
_cell.angle_beta   90.00
_cell.angle_gamma   90.00
#
_symmetry.space_group_name_H-M   'P 1'
#
loop_
_entity.id
_entity.type
_entity.pdbx_description
1 polymer ?
#
loop_
_entity_poly.entity_id
_entity_poly.type
_entity_poly.pdbx_seq_one_letter_code
_entity_poly.pdbx_strand_id
1 'polypeptide(L)'
;ASVATAAQRAEALASSPRINIDTPSVYGSISLEGGRIDDLVLKNYGQDVGEDAERIHLLHPVGAPKSYYAEFGWVGSSNDLKLPGPNTRWKSNQTELAPGKPVTLSWDNQAGLLFERTYEIDDHYMITTIQRVTNSKKKSVGLFPYGLVARSGTPKTLGFYILHEGPLGVFDGTLREYDYDDLQETRKVELSSTGGWIGITDKYWLAALIPDQNIGSTYRFVHSLKNKDDRYQVDYLGQETRIEPGQTTETVSRLFAGAKEVKLL
;
A
#
# COMPACT_ATOMS: atom_id res chain seq x y z
N ALA A 1 -12.31 6.34 20.19
CA ALA A 1 -11.90 6.96 18.94
C ALA A 1 -13.12 7.08 18.04
N SER A 2 -13.42 8.28 17.52
CA SER A 2 -14.56 8.48 16.63
C SER A 2 -14.36 7.67 15.34
N VAL A 3 -15.33 6.86 14.98
CA VAL A 3 -15.41 6.26 13.64
C VAL A 3 -15.53 7.43 12.65
N ALA A 4 -14.81 7.39 11.52
CA ALA A 4 -15.01 8.36 10.47
C ALA A 4 -16.48 8.35 10.07
N THR A 5 -17.13 9.51 10.10
CA THR A 5 -18.48 9.60 9.58
C THR A 5 -18.45 9.41 8.07
N ALA A 6 -19.52 8.92 7.49
CA ALA A 6 -19.62 8.78 6.03
C ALA A 6 -19.33 10.12 5.32
N ALA A 7 -19.71 11.26 5.94
CA ALA A 7 -19.45 12.60 5.43
C ALA A 7 -17.94 12.92 5.38
N GLN A 8 -17.18 12.65 6.44
CA GLN A 8 -15.73 12.91 6.48
C GLN A 8 -14.97 12.04 5.46
N ARG A 9 -15.40 10.80 5.28
CA ARG A 9 -14.85 9.92 4.24
C ARG A 9 -15.14 10.48 2.85
N ALA A 10 -16.39 10.88 2.58
CA ALA A 10 -16.78 11.45 1.30
C ALA A 10 -16.00 12.74 0.96
N GLU A 11 -15.78 13.62 1.95
CA GLU A 11 -14.95 14.81 1.80
C GLU A 11 -13.49 14.46 1.46
N ALA A 12 -12.90 13.50 2.17
CA ALA A 12 -11.54 13.05 1.90
C ALA A 12 -11.40 12.42 0.50
N LEU A 13 -12.39 11.64 0.05
CA LEU A 13 -12.41 11.08 -1.31
C LEU A 13 -12.54 12.15 -2.38
N ALA A 14 -13.31 13.20 -2.13
CA ALA A 14 -13.50 14.31 -3.07
C ALA A 14 -12.31 15.28 -3.15
N SER A 15 -11.32 15.17 -2.25
CA SER A 15 -10.17 16.10 -2.17
C SER A 15 -9.20 15.98 -3.35
N SER A 16 -9.21 14.86 -4.07
CA SER A 16 -8.33 14.62 -5.23
C SER A 16 -9.05 13.87 -6.34
N PRO A 17 -8.64 14.02 -7.61
CA PRO A 17 -9.08 13.16 -8.69
C PRO A 17 -8.73 11.69 -8.40
N ARG A 18 -9.60 10.77 -8.82
CA ARG A 18 -9.47 9.34 -8.50
C ARG A 18 -9.70 8.46 -9.72
N ILE A 19 -9.18 7.25 -9.65
CA ILE A 19 -9.47 6.14 -10.57
C ILE A 19 -10.36 5.17 -9.83
N ASN A 20 -11.49 4.79 -10.41
CA ASN A 20 -12.38 3.82 -9.82
C ASN A 20 -11.77 2.42 -9.87
N ILE A 21 -12.02 1.63 -8.85
CA ILE A 21 -11.76 0.19 -8.80
C ILE A 21 -13.11 -0.52 -8.81
N ASP A 22 -13.30 -1.48 -9.70
CA ASP A 22 -14.49 -2.32 -9.72
C ASP A 22 -14.16 -3.75 -10.17
N THR A 23 -14.38 -4.71 -9.26
CA THR A 23 -14.17 -6.15 -9.49
C THR A 23 -15.35 -6.94 -8.92
N PRO A 24 -15.45 -8.26 -9.14
CA PRO A 24 -16.46 -9.08 -8.46
C PRO A 24 -16.38 -9.03 -6.92
N SER A 25 -15.19 -8.83 -6.34
CA SER A 25 -14.97 -8.94 -4.90
C SER A 25 -14.81 -7.60 -4.17
N VAL A 26 -14.34 -6.55 -4.87
CA VAL A 26 -14.07 -5.24 -4.27
C VAL A 26 -14.51 -4.10 -5.16
N TYR A 27 -14.80 -2.97 -4.54
CA TYR A 27 -14.89 -1.67 -5.21
C TYR A 27 -14.17 -0.60 -4.38
N GLY A 28 -13.84 0.51 -5.02
CA GLY A 28 -13.15 1.60 -4.35
C GLY A 28 -12.49 2.54 -5.33
N SER A 29 -11.35 3.10 -4.94
CA SER A 29 -10.62 4.00 -5.82
C SER A 29 -9.16 4.23 -5.43
N ILE A 30 -8.35 4.66 -6.42
CA ILE A 30 -6.97 5.09 -6.27
C ILE A 30 -6.91 6.60 -6.38
N SER A 31 -6.27 7.27 -5.42
CA SER A 31 -6.02 8.71 -5.49
C SER A 31 -4.96 9.03 -6.55
N LEU A 32 -5.22 10.01 -7.41
CA LEU A 32 -4.20 10.56 -8.32
C LEU A 32 -3.23 11.51 -7.61
N GLU A 33 -3.48 11.88 -6.37
CA GLU A 33 -2.51 12.56 -5.51
C GLU A 33 -1.75 11.52 -4.69
N GLY A 34 -0.45 11.42 -4.92
CA GLY A 34 0.43 10.39 -4.35
C GLY A 34 0.32 9.01 -5.00
N GLY A 35 -0.73 8.74 -5.78
CA GLY A 35 -0.97 7.44 -6.38
C GLY A 35 -1.29 6.37 -5.34
N ARG A 36 -2.08 6.69 -4.30
CA ARG A 36 -2.38 5.81 -3.18
C ARG A 36 -3.60 4.94 -3.43
N ILE A 37 -3.50 3.70 -2.99
CA ILE A 37 -4.64 2.80 -2.84
C ILE A 37 -5.17 3.00 -1.43
N ASP A 38 -6.17 3.86 -1.26
CA ASP A 38 -6.65 4.32 0.04
C ASP A 38 -8.18 4.27 0.21
N ASP A 39 -8.85 3.59 -0.72
CA ASP A 39 -10.28 3.39 -0.70
C ASP A 39 -10.60 2.02 -1.29
N LEU A 40 -10.90 1.06 -0.43
CA LEU A 40 -11.23 -0.31 -0.83
C LEU A 40 -12.33 -0.87 0.07
N VAL A 41 -13.40 -1.36 -0.56
CA VAL A 41 -14.59 -1.89 0.11
C VAL A 41 -14.84 -3.31 -0.38
N LEU A 42 -15.08 -4.23 0.55
CA LEU A 42 -15.35 -5.64 0.25
C LEU A 42 -16.84 -5.83 -0.09
N LYS A 43 -17.13 -6.27 -1.31
CA LYS A 43 -18.52 -6.42 -1.80
C LYS A 43 -19.28 -7.53 -1.07
N ASN A 44 -18.58 -8.60 -0.73
CA ASN A 44 -19.18 -9.84 -0.22
C ASN A 44 -19.25 -9.92 1.30
N TYR A 45 -18.80 -8.85 2.02
CA TYR A 45 -18.72 -8.85 3.47
C TYR A 45 -19.37 -7.58 4.05
N GLY A 46 -20.24 -7.81 5.05
CA GLY A 46 -20.90 -6.76 5.85
C GLY A 46 -20.29 -6.64 7.24
N GLN A 47 -20.52 -5.51 7.91
CA GLN A 47 -20.16 -5.31 9.32
C GLN A 47 -20.99 -6.19 10.26
N ASP A 48 -22.24 -6.49 9.86
CA ASP A 48 -23.21 -7.33 10.56
C ASP A 48 -23.77 -8.39 9.62
N VAL A 49 -24.52 -9.33 10.18
CA VAL A 49 -25.23 -10.38 9.45
C VAL A 49 -26.53 -9.80 8.87
N GLY A 50 -26.62 -9.69 7.55
CA GLY A 50 -27.82 -9.21 6.84
C GLY A 50 -27.48 -8.65 5.47
N GLU A 51 -28.45 -8.69 4.54
CA GLU A 51 -28.24 -8.18 3.17
C GLU A 51 -28.04 -6.65 3.13
N ASP A 52 -28.65 -5.92 4.07
CA ASP A 52 -28.56 -4.47 4.21
C ASP A 52 -27.39 -4.00 5.09
N ALA A 53 -26.52 -4.93 5.56
CA ALA A 53 -25.40 -4.58 6.40
C ALA A 53 -24.40 -3.65 5.65
N GLU A 54 -23.92 -2.62 6.34
CA GLU A 54 -22.87 -1.76 5.81
C GLU A 54 -21.65 -2.60 5.43
N ARG A 55 -21.13 -2.38 4.22
CA ARG A 55 -19.99 -3.15 3.71
C ARG A 55 -18.71 -2.83 4.48
N ILE A 56 -17.80 -3.79 4.50
CA ILE A 56 -16.50 -3.63 5.13
C ILE A 56 -15.64 -2.67 4.30
N HIS A 57 -15.36 -1.50 4.86
CA HIS A 57 -14.35 -0.58 4.34
C HIS A 57 -12.99 -1.05 4.84
N LEU A 58 -12.23 -1.73 4.00
CA LEU A 58 -10.91 -2.24 4.36
C LEU A 58 -9.86 -1.12 4.39
N LEU A 59 -9.82 -0.28 3.35
CA LEU A 59 -8.93 0.87 3.27
C LEU A 59 -9.71 2.18 3.43
N HIS A 60 -9.05 3.17 4.04
CA HIS A 60 -9.62 4.47 4.35
C HIS A 60 -8.71 5.60 3.87
N PRO A 61 -9.26 6.64 3.21
CA PRO A 61 -8.47 7.69 2.57
C PRO A 61 -7.65 8.51 3.58
N VAL A 62 -6.52 8.99 3.09
CA VAL A 62 -5.73 10.00 3.79
C VAL A 62 -6.56 11.27 3.91
N GLY A 63 -6.59 11.86 5.12
CA GLY A 63 -7.45 13.01 5.43
C GLY A 63 -8.72 12.62 6.18
N ALA A 64 -9.21 11.38 6.08
CA ALA A 64 -10.24 10.85 6.96
C ALA A 64 -9.63 10.37 8.29
N PRO A 65 -10.42 10.36 9.40
CA PRO A 65 -10.03 9.70 10.63
C PRO A 65 -9.71 8.21 10.38
N LYS A 66 -8.70 7.68 11.11
CA LYS A 66 -8.27 6.28 10.97
C LYS A 66 -7.89 5.89 9.54
N SER A 67 -7.13 6.76 8.86
CA SER A 67 -6.64 6.44 7.52
C SER A 67 -5.89 5.10 7.49
N TYR A 68 -6.14 4.30 6.45
CA TYR A 68 -5.51 3.01 6.22
C TYR A 68 -5.30 2.83 4.73
N TYR A 69 -4.06 2.81 4.27
CA TYR A 69 -3.75 2.87 2.85
C TYR A 69 -2.45 2.14 2.49
N ALA A 70 -2.30 1.83 1.22
CA ALA A 70 -1.06 1.36 0.63
C ALA A 70 -0.49 2.39 -0.35
N GLU A 71 0.83 2.47 -0.40
CA GLU A 71 1.59 3.35 -1.29
C GLU A 71 2.82 2.62 -1.81
N PHE A 72 3.18 2.89 -3.06
CA PHE A 72 4.41 2.41 -3.69
C PHE A 72 5.22 3.58 -4.21
N GLY A 73 6.53 3.42 -4.34
CA GLY A 73 7.37 4.52 -4.83
C GLY A 73 8.84 4.18 -4.91
N TRP A 74 9.64 5.25 -4.94
CA TRP A 74 11.08 5.18 -5.08
C TRP A 74 11.78 6.09 -4.09
N VAL A 75 12.87 5.59 -3.51
CA VAL A 75 13.83 6.36 -2.73
C VAL A 75 15.06 6.58 -3.59
N GLY A 76 15.62 7.78 -3.59
CA GLY A 76 16.83 8.11 -4.34
C GLY A 76 18.11 7.75 -3.57
N SER A 77 19.14 7.35 -4.28
CA SER A 77 20.49 7.21 -3.70
C SER A 77 21.12 8.56 -3.38
N SER A 78 20.57 9.66 -3.87
CA SER A 78 21.00 11.03 -3.55
C SER A 78 19.79 11.96 -3.33
N ASN A 79 19.97 12.99 -2.50
CA ASN A 79 18.91 13.90 -2.09
C ASN A 79 18.54 14.97 -3.14
N ASP A 80 19.29 15.09 -4.22
CA ASP A 80 19.06 16.04 -5.31
C ASP A 80 18.08 15.50 -6.38
N LEU A 81 17.68 14.24 -6.25
CA LEU A 81 16.71 13.64 -7.17
C LEU A 81 15.30 14.11 -6.83
N LYS A 82 14.64 14.75 -7.80
CA LYS A 82 13.23 15.07 -7.69
C LYS A 82 12.39 13.82 -7.98
N LEU A 83 11.86 13.23 -6.93
CA LEU A 83 11.06 11.99 -6.96
C LEU A 83 9.58 12.28 -6.72
N PRO A 84 8.67 11.40 -7.18
CA PRO A 84 7.27 11.52 -6.83
C PRO A 84 7.08 11.29 -5.32
N GLY A 85 6.29 12.15 -4.70
CA GLY A 85 5.99 12.12 -3.26
C GLY A 85 4.50 12.12 -2.98
N PRO A 86 4.11 12.27 -1.71
CA PRO A 86 2.72 12.14 -1.26
C PRO A 86 1.74 13.14 -1.89
N ASN A 87 2.22 14.27 -2.38
CA ASN A 87 1.41 15.32 -3.01
C ASN A 87 1.63 15.40 -4.53
N THR A 88 2.34 14.43 -5.11
CA THR A 88 2.54 14.38 -6.57
C THR A 88 1.22 14.08 -7.25
N ARG A 89 0.84 14.93 -8.20
CA ARG A 89 -0.33 14.69 -9.06
C ARG A 89 0.08 13.87 -10.27
N TRP A 90 -0.43 12.66 -10.31
CA TRP A 90 -0.23 11.72 -11.41
C TRP A 90 -1.24 11.97 -12.52
N LYS A 91 -0.84 11.70 -13.76
CA LYS A 91 -1.73 11.58 -14.90
C LYS A 91 -2.09 10.12 -15.09
N SER A 92 -3.33 9.83 -15.43
CA SER A 92 -3.79 8.47 -15.72
C SER A 92 -4.17 8.32 -17.19
N ASN A 93 -3.93 7.15 -17.75
CA ASN A 93 -4.39 6.79 -19.10
C ASN A 93 -5.85 6.30 -19.12
N GLN A 94 -6.42 5.95 -17.97
CA GLN A 94 -7.75 5.38 -17.80
C GLN A 94 -8.42 5.94 -16.54
N THR A 95 -9.74 5.76 -16.43
CA THR A 95 -10.52 6.20 -15.27
C THR A 95 -11.02 5.05 -14.39
N GLU A 96 -10.82 3.80 -14.82
CA GLU A 96 -11.29 2.60 -14.14
C GLU A 96 -10.24 1.49 -14.20
N LEU A 97 -9.97 0.87 -13.05
CA LEU A 97 -9.19 -0.34 -12.87
C LEU A 97 -10.15 -1.52 -12.64
N ALA A 98 -10.09 -2.52 -13.50
CA ALA A 98 -10.87 -3.74 -13.38
C ALA A 98 -10.05 -4.96 -13.89
N PRO A 99 -10.47 -6.20 -13.62
CA PRO A 99 -9.80 -7.38 -14.14
C PRO A 99 -9.66 -7.30 -15.67
N GLY A 100 -8.43 -7.48 -16.17
CA GLY A 100 -8.09 -7.33 -17.58
C GLY A 100 -8.08 -5.89 -18.13
N LYS A 101 -8.28 -4.88 -17.28
CA LYS A 101 -8.21 -3.45 -17.65
C LYS A 101 -7.18 -2.72 -16.77
N PRO A 102 -5.89 -2.83 -17.05
CA PRO A 102 -4.86 -2.17 -16.26
C PRO A 102 -4.92 -0.66 -16.42
N VAL A 103 -4.45 0.04 -15.39
CA VAL A 103 -4.35 1.50 -15.36
C VAL A 103 -2.90 1.91 -15.14
N THR A 104 -2.39 2.83 -15.98
CA THR A 104 -1.06 3.38 -15.84
C THR A 104 -1.13 4.84 -15.42
N LEU A 105 -0.48 5.13 -14.30
CA LEU A 105 -0.17 6.48 -13.83
C LEU A 105 1.19 6.90 -14.36
N SER A 106 1.32 8.15 -14.78
CA SER A 106 2.60 8.70 -15.24
C SER A 106 2.87 10.08 -14.62
N TRP A 107 4.15 10.34 -14.33
CA TRP A 107 4.63 11.63 -13.85
C TRP A 107 6.05 11.89 -14.35
N ASP A 108 6.23 13.00 -15.07
CA ASP A 108 7.51 13.49 -15.51
C ASP A 108 8.03 14.54 -14.50
N ASN A 109 9.23 14.32 -13.96
CA ASN A 109 9.81 15.23 -12.98
C ASN A 109 10.36 16.53 -13.59
N GLN A 110 10.26 16.70 -14.93
CA GLN A 110 10.80 17.82 -15.69
C GLN A 110 12.33 18.02 -15.51
N ALA A 111 13.01 16.97 -15.06
CA ALA A 111 14.45 16.95 -14.83
C ALA A 111 15.09 15.66 -15.40
N GLY A 112 14.43 15.06 -16.40
CA GLY A 112 14.92 13.92 -17.16
C GLY A 112 14.60 12.54 -16.57
N LEU A 113 13.62 12.44 -15.66
CA LEU A 113 13.09 11.17 -15.21
C LEU A 113 11.58 11.12 -15.43
N LEU A 114 11.13 10.06 -16.14
CA LEU A 114 9.72 9.72 -16.28
C LEU A 114 9.42 8.53 -15.35
N PHE A 115 8.46 8.71 -14.48
CA PHE A 115 7.95 7.67 -13.59
C PHE A 115 6.60 7.18 -14.08
N GLU A 116 6.44 5.87 -14.17
CA GLU A 116 5.20 5.22 -14.51
C GLU A 116 4.87 4.16 -13.45
N ARG A 117 3.59 4.00 -13.16
CA ARG A 117 3.09 2.97 -12.25
C ARG A 117 1.83 2.37 -12.85
N THR A 118 1.91 1.09 -13.22
CA THR A 118 0.76 0.35 -13.73
C THR A 118 0.17 -0.50 -12.63
N TYR A 119 -1.13 -0.42 -12.46
CA TYR A 119 -1.92 -1.26 -11.58
C TYR A 119 -2.71 -2.25 -12.40
N GLU A 120 -2.65 -3.51 -11.98
CA GLU A 120 -3.50 -4.60 -12.44
C GLU A 120 -4.23 -5.16 -11.23
N ILE A 121 -5.44 -5.66 -11.38
CA ILE A 121 -6.22 -6.26 -10.31
C ILE A 121 -6.85 -7.56 -10.80
N ASP A 122 -6.88 -8.58 -9.94
CA ASP A 122 -7.58 -9.83 -10.22
C ASP A 122 -9.07 -9.78 -9.79
N ASP A 123 -9.78 -10.88 -9.96
CA ASP A 123 -11.19 -11.01 -9.57
C ASP A 123 -11.38 -11.05 -8.04
N HIS A 124 -10.29 -11.24 -7.28
CA HIS A 124 -10.33 -11.37 -5.84
C HIS A 124 -9.77 -10.12 -5.15
N TYR A 125 -8.54 -10.19 -4.61
CA TYR A 125 -8.00 -9.18 -3.71
C TYR A 125 -6.55 -8.80 -4.01
N MET A 126 -5.98 -9.32 -5.12
CA MET A 126 -4.59 -9.09 -5.46
C MET A 126 -4.45 -7.93 -6.45
N ILE A 127 -3.72 -6.90 -6.05
CA ILE A 127 -3.33 -5.78 -6.90
C ILE A 127 -1.85 -5.94 -7.23
N THR A 128 -1.52 -6.10 -8.51
CA THR A 128 -0.14 -6.06 -9.00
C THR A 128 0.24 -4.63 -9.32
N THR A 129 1.39 -4.19 -8.83
CA THR A 129 1.95 -2.87 -9.08
C THR A 129 3.26 -3.01 -9.83
N ILE A 130 3.29 -2.48 -11.04
CA ILE A 130 4.49 -2.43 -11.90
C ILE A 130 4.99 -1.00 -11.89
N GLN A 131 6.16 -0.76 -11.31
CA GLN A 131 6.77 0.56 -11.29
C GLN A 131 7.90 0.62 -12.33
N ARG A 132 7.86 1.63 -13.18
CA ARG A 132 8.86 1.85 -14.24
C ARG A 132 9.44 3.23 -14.12
N VAL A 133 10.76 3.35 -14.36
CA VAL A 133 11.45 4.64 -14.42
C VAL A 133 12.33 4.68 -15.66
N THR A 134 12.14 5.71 -16.48
CA THR A 134 12.98 5.99 -17.64
C THR A 134 13.92 7.15 -17.34
N ASN A 135 15.23 6.93 -17.53
CA ASN A 135 16.26 7.94 -17.32
C ASN A 135 16.71 8.57 -18.66
N SER A 136 16.26 9.77 -18.94
CA SER A 136 16.68 10.60 -20.08
C SER A 136 17.82 11.57 -19.73
N LYS A 137 18.37 11.50 -18.49
CA LYS A 137 19.53 12.31 -18.07
C LYS A 137 20.81 11.82 -18.75
N LYS A 138 21.86 12.67 -18.69
CA LYS A 138 23.23 12.32 -19.18
C LYS A 138 24.04 11.53 -18.13
N LYS A 139 23.49 11.30 -16.94
CA LYS A 139 24.14 10.58 -15.83
C LYS A 139 23.25 9.45 -15.35
N SER A 140 23.86 8.40 -14.86
CA SER A 140 23.13 7.30 -14.18
C SER A 140 22.48 7.82 -12.90
N VAL A 141 21.36 7.19 -12.51
CA VAL A 141 20.66 7.43 -11.25
C VAL A 141 20.47 6.13 -10.49
N GLY A 142 20.63 6.17 -9.16
CA GLY A 142 20.35 5.05 -8.28
C GLY A 142 19.01 5.23 -7.59
N LEU A 143 18.13 4.23 -7.66
CA LEU A 143 16.81 4.25 -7.05
C LEU A 143 16.53 2.94 -6.32
N PHE A 144 15.84 3.04 -5.19
CA PHE A 144 15.38 1.91 -4.38
C PHE A 144 13.85 1.86 -4.45
N PRO A 145 13.24 0.78 -4.95
CA PRO A 145 11.78 0.64 -4.91
C PRO A 145 11.29 0.38 -3.49
N TYR A 146 10.15 0.93 -3.12
CA TYR A 146 9.49 0.66 -1.85
C TYR A 146 7.99 0.43 -2.02
N GLY A 147 7.41 -0.24 -1.04
CA GLY A 147 5.98 -0.27 -0.78
C GLY A 147 5.73 -0.14 0.71
N LEU A 148 4.65 0.51 1.08
CA LEU A 148 4.22 0.64 2.46
C LEU A 148 2.70 0.42 2.61
N VAL A 149 2.32 -0.09 3.77
CA VAL A 149 0.96 -0.05 4.29
C VAL A 149 0.99 0.72 5.59
N ALA A 150 0.16 1.76 5.70
CA ALA A 150 0.12 2.63 6.87
C ALA A 150 -1.31 2.73 7.43
N ARG A 151 -1.42 2.64 8.75
CA ARG A 151 -2.68 2.70 9.49
C ARG A 151 -2.58 3.72 10.63
N SER A 152 -3.60 4.58 10.75
CA SER A 152 -3.71 5.56 11.85
C SER A 152 -4.68 5.07 12.92
N GLY A 153 -4.29 5.20 14.18
CA GLY A 153 -5.03 4.75 15.36
C GLY A 153 -4.86 3.26 15.61
N THR A 154 -4.83 2.89 16.90
CA THR A 154 -4.84 1.48 17.33
C THR A 154 -6.26 0.93 17.21
N PRO A 155 -6.51 -0.12 16.40
CA PRO A 155 -7.82 -0.73 16.33
C PRO A 155 -8.17 -1.42 17.66
N LYS A 156 -9.46 -1.58 17.92
CA LYS A 156 -9.89 -2.47 19.00
C LYS A 156 -9.70 -3.91 18.55
N THR A 157 -8.75 -4.59 19.14
CA THR A 157 -8.55 -6.01 18.94
C THR A 157 -9.49 -6.80 19.85
N LEU A 158 -9.85 -8.01 19.44
CA LEU A 158 -10.72 -8.86 20.25
C LEU A 158 -9.96 -9.53 21.40
N GLY A 159 -8.63 -9.45 21.43
CA GLY A 159 -7.78 -10.01 22.46
C GLY A 159 -7.88 -11.54 22.58
N PHE A 160 -8.29 -12.23 21.52
CA PHE A 160 -8.31 -13.69 21.52
C PHE A 160 -6.89 -14.21 21.33
N TYR A 161 -6.38 -14.93 22.31
CA TYR A 161 -5.04 -15.53 22.30
C TYR A 161 -4.73 -16.41 21.06
N ILE A 162 -5.74 -16.87 20.35
CA ILE A 162 -5.62 -17.82 19.23
C ILE A 162 -5.49 -17.11 17.86
N LEU A 163 -5.83 -15.83 17.76
CA LEU A 163 -5.88 -15.09 16.50
C LEU A 163 -5.08 -13.81 16.62
N HIS A 164 -3.97 -13.72 15.89
CA HIS A 164 -3.19 -12.50 15.82
C HIS A 164 -3.93 -11.39 15.07
N GLU A 165 -3.96 -10.20 15.65
CA GLU A 165 -4.46 -8.96 15.05
C GLU A 165 -3.37 -7.89 15.24
N GLY A 166 -2.68 -7.53 14.16
CA GLY A 166 -1.57 -6.58 14.21
C GLY A 166 -0.63 -6.69 13.01
N PRO A 167 0.51 -6.02 13.09
CA PRO A 167 1.58 -6.16 12.11
C PRO A 167 2.17 -7.58 12.09
N LEU A 168 2.42 -8.11 10.90
CA LEU A 168 3.01 -9.45 10.73
C LEU A 168 3.74 -9.56 9.38
N GLY A 169 4.48 -10.63 9.21
CA GLY A 169 5.11 -10.95 7.93
C GLY A 169 5.86 -12.27 7.96
N VAL A 170 6.25 -12.75 6.79
CA VAL A 170 7.10 -13.95 6.62
C VAL A 170 8.43 -13.53 6.03
N PHE A 171 9.52 -13.91 6.69
CA PHE A 171 10.89 -13.56 6.33
C PHE A 171 11.74 -14.82 6.39
N ASP A 172 12.39 -15.17 5.28
CA ASP A 172 13.19 -16.42 5.15
C ASP A 172 12.40 -17.66 5.63
N GLY A 173 11.10 -17.71 5.26
CA GLY A 173 10.19 -18.80 5.61
C GLY A 173 9.68 -18.78 7.07
N THR A 174 10.02 -17.76 7.87
CA THR A 174 9.62 -17.66 9.28
C THR A 174 8.57 -16.57 9.46
N LEU A 175 7.40 -16.92 10.03
CA LEU A 175 6.37 -15.97 10.44
C LEU A 175 6.86 -15.14 11.64
N ARG A 176 6.65 -13.83 11.57
CA ARG A 176 6.86 -12.87 12.66
C ARG A 176 5.57 -12.08 12.87
N GLU A 177 5.15 -12.01 14.10
CA GLU A 177 3.94 -11.32 14.54
C GLU A 177 4.33 -10.33 15.64
N TYR A 178 3.74 -9.14 15.60
CA TYR A 178 3.98 -8.07 16.57
C TYR A 178 2.65 -7.50 17.02
N ASP A 179 2.41 -7.52 18.33
CA ASP A 179 1.25 -6.84 18.89
C ASP A 179 1.44 -5.32 18.79
N TYR A 180 0.33 -4.59 18.78
CA TYR A 180 0.37 -3.13 18.71
C TYR A 180 1.14 -2.52 19.88
N ASP A 181 0.96 -3.06 21.09
CA ASP A 181 1.61 -2.59 22.31
C ASP A 181 3.13 -2.84 22.25
N ASP A 182 3.56 -4.02 21.82
CA ASP A 182 4.98 -4.33 21.62
C ASP A 182 5.64 -3.35 20.64
N LEU A 183 4.93 -3.02 19.56
CA LEU A 183 5.46 -2.08 18.58
C LEU A 183 5.44 -0.64 19.10
N GLN A 184 4.52 -0.27 19.99
CA GLN A 184 4.56 1.02 20.69
C GLN A 184 5.78 1.14 21.59
N GLU A 185 6.21 0.06 22.24
CA GLU A 185 7.40 0.04 23.08
C GLU A 185 8.69 0.08 22.26
N THR A 186 8.81 -0.83 21.28
CA THR A 186 10.03 -1.00 20.47
C THR A 186 10.23 0.08 19.41
N ARG A 187 9.15 0.76 19.01
CA ARG A 187 9.09 1.82 17.98
C ARG A 187 9.45 1.36 16.57
N LYS A 188 10.45 0.52 16.40
CA LYS A 188 10.92 0.03 15.10
C LYS A 188 11.50 -1.36 15.22
N VAL A 189 11.10 -2.23 14.31
CA VAL A 189 11.77 -3.50 14.04
C VAL A 189 12.18 -3.51 12.57
N GLU A 190 13.40 -3.95 12.28
CA GLU A 190 13.94 -4.04 10.93
C GLU A 190 14.53 -5.43 10.68
N LEU A 191 14.17 -6.03 9.55
CA LEU A 191 14.57 -7.36 9.14
C LEU A 191 15.00 -7.33 7.67
N SER A 192 15.92 -8.20 7.30
CA SER A 192 16.30 -8.42 5.89
C SER A 192 15.89 -9.82 5.48
N SER A 193 15.36 -9.97 4.27
CA SER A 193 14.97 -11.28 3.72
C SER A 193 15.02 -11.24 2.20
N THR A 194 15.28 -12.39 1.59
CA THR A 194 15.04 -12.57 0.15
C THR A 194 13.69 -13.21 -0.02
N GLY A 195 12.78 -12.49 -0.71
CA GLY A 195 11.37 -12.87 -0.77
C GLY A 195 10.62 -12.61 0.54
N GLY A 196 9.46 -13.27 0.72
CA GLY A 196 8.57 -13.05 1.85
C GLY A 196 7.54 -11.94 1.61
N TRP A 197 6.87 -11.52 2.67
CA TRP A 197 5.85 -10.49 2.63
C TRP A 197 5.69 -9.83 4.01
N ILE A 198 5.10 -8.64 4.04
CA ILE A 198 4.85 -7.87 5.26
C ILE A 198 3.46 -7.24 5.20
N GLY A 199 2.71 -7.20 6.30
CA GLY A 199 1.35 -6.68 6.30
C GLY A 199 0.81 -6.33 7.68
N ILE A 200 -0.46 -5.95 7.71
CA ILE A 200 -1.27 -5.73 8.91
C ILE A 200 -2.52 -6.59 8.78
N THR A 201 -2.78 -7.42 9.78
CA THR A 201 -3.96 -8.28 9.83
C THR A 201 -4.94 -7.80 10.90
N ASP A 202 -6.21 -7.87 10.56
CA ASP A 202 -7.33 -7.89 11.51
C ASP A 202 -7.87 -9.33 11.60
N LYS A 203 -8.89 -9.57 12.41
CA LYS A 203 -9.46 -10.92 12.60
C LYS A 203 -9.75 -11.64 11.28
N TYR A 204 -10.35 -10.95 10.32
CA TYR A 204 -10.82 -11.54 9.06
C TYR A 204 -10.16 -10.94 7.81
N TRP A 205 -9.41 -9.87 7.95
CA TRP A 205 -8.88 -9.07 6.86
C TRP A 205 -7.36 -8.98 6.92
N LEU A 206 -6.75 -8.85 5.75
CA LEU A 206 -5.30 -8.68 5.63
C LEU A 206 -5.01 -7.64 4.54
N ALA A 207 -4.09 -6.72 4.83
CA ALA A 207 -3.41 -5.91 3.83
C ALA A 207 -1.91 -6.25 3.88
N ALA A 208 -1.38 -6.87 2.83
CA ALA A 208 -0.01 -7.37 2.80
C ALA A 208 0.71 -6.97 1.51
N LEU A 209 1.95 -6.55 1.65
CA LEU A 209 2.88 -6.22 0.57
C LEU A 209 3.77 -7.42 0.26
N ILE A 210 3.87 -7.75 -1.00
CA ILE A 210 4.63 -8.87 -1.51
C ILE A 210 5.61 -8.30 -2.56
N PRO A 211 6.87 -7.98 -2.21
CA PRO A 211 7.88 -7.54 -3.17
C PRO A 211 8.33 -8.68 -4.09
N ASP A 212 9.27 -8.40 -4.99
CA ASP A 212 9.90 -9.44 -5.80
C ASP A 212 10.52 -10.52 -4.90
N GLN A 213 10.14 -11.77 -5.14
CA GLN A 213 10.53 -12.91 -4.30
C GLN A 213 11.98 -13.38 -4.52
N ASN A 214 12.64 -12.88 -5.56
CA ASN A 214 14.01 -13.25 -5.91
C ASN A 214 15.03 -12.19 -5.50
N ILE A 215 14.59 -11.04 -5.02
CA ILE A 215 15.43 -9.89 -4.68
C ILE A 215 15.38 -9.65 -3.17
N GLY A 216 16.56 -9.47 -2.56
CA GLY A 216 16.63 -9.10 -1.15
C GLY A 216 16.00 -7.75 -0.87
N SER A 217 15.28 -7.65 0.24
CA SER A 217 14.66 -6.40 0.70
C SER A 217 14.87 -6.22 2.20
N THR A 218 14.86 -4.96 2.62
CA THR A 218 14.78 -4.60 4.04
C THR A 218 13.33 -4.34 4.38
N TYR A 219 12.82 -5.00 5.40
CA TYR A 219 11.43 -4.89 5.89
C TYR A 219 11.41 -4.17 7.22
N ARG A 220 10.40 -3.32 7.43
CA ARG A 220 10.28 -2.55 8.66
C ARG A 220 8.86 -2.57 9.20
N PHE A 221 8.78 -2.75 10.51
CA PHE A 221 7.60 -2.46 11.31
C PHE A 221 7.88 -1.19 12.09
N VAL A 222 7.05 -0.18 11.97
CA VAL A 222 7.29 1.14 12.57
C VAL A 222 6.04 1.63 13.29
N HIS A 223 6.22 2.06 14.53
CA HIS A 223 5.24 2.86 15.27
C HIS A 223 5.75 4.29 15.41
N SER A 224 4.86 5.24 15.25
CA SER A 224 5.12 6.67 15.49
C SER A 224 3.88 7.37 16.00
N LEU A 225 4.05 8.55 16.57
CA LEU A 225 2.95 9.42 16.99
C LEU A 225 2.85 10.61 16.04
N LYS A 226 1.66 10.93 15.60
CA LYS A 226 1.35 12.17 14.89
C LYS A 226 0.14 12.84 15.54
N ASN A 227 0.35 14.04 16.09
CA ASN A 227 -0.70 14.78 16.83
C ASN A 227 -1.32 13.95 17.97
N LYS A 228 -0.52 13.15 18.65
CA LYS A 228 -0.91 12.18 19.70
C LYS A 228 -1.68 10.94 19.21
N ASP A 229 -1.91 10.80 17.93
CA ASP A 229 -2.50 9.60 17.37
C ASP A 229 -1.41 8.60 16.97
N ASP A 230 -1.62 7.34 17.34
CA ASP A 230 -0.76 6.24 16.95
C ASP A 230 -0.78 6.07 15.42
N ARG A 231 0.39 5.77 14.88
CA ARG A 231 0.56 5.39 13.49
C ARG A 231 1.42 4.16 13.39
N TYR A 232 0.92 3.19 12.68
CA TYR A 232 1.62 1.95 12.37
C TYR A 232 1.90 1.91 10.87
N GLN A 233 3.13 1.57 10.54
CA GLN A 233 3.56 1.38 9.17
C GLN A 233 4.32 0.08 9.06
N VAL A 234 4.00 -0.68 8.04
CA VAL A 234 4.80 -1.80 7.58
C VAL A 234 5.28 -1.48 6.18
N ASP A 235 6.55 -1.69 5.90
CA ASP A 235 7.12 -1.36 4.59
C ASP A 235 8.25 -2.31 4.20
N TYR A 236 8.55 -2.32 2.92
CA TYR A 236 9.79 -2.87 2.39
C TYR A 236 10.54 -1.81 1.58
N LEU A 237 11.86 -1.92 1.61
CA LEU A 237 12.78 -1.20 0.73
C LEU A 237 13.60 -2.24 -0.04
N GLY A 238 13.45 -2.24 -1.36
CA GLY A 238 14.22 -3.11 -2.26
C GLY A 238 15.68 -2.69 -2.39
N GLN A 239 16.44 -3.42 -3.18
CA GLN A 239 17.84 -3.08 -3.48
C GLN A 239 17.95 -1.91 -4.46
N GLU A 240 19.12 -1.25 -4.44
CA GLU A 240 19.42 -0.18 -5.39
C GLU A 240 19.42 -0.72 -6.82
N THR A 241 18.65 -0.06 -7.67
CA THR A 241 18.70 -0.24 -9.11
C THR A 241 19.35 0.98 -9.73
N ARG A 242 20.48 0.76 -10.42
CA ARG A 242 21.17 1.80 -11.17
C ARG A 242 20.63 1.86 -12.58
N ILE A 243 20.16 3.05 -12.99
CA ILE A 243 19.55 3.29 -14.30
C ILE A 243 20.49 4.15 -15.11
N GLU A 244 21.10 3.58 -16.16
CA GLU A 244 22.03 4.30 -17.03
C GLU A 244 21.28 5.29 -17.95
N PRO A 245 22.00 6.29 -18.52
CA PRO A 245 21.41 7.21 -19.49
C PRO A 245 20.70 6.50 -20.64
N GLY A 246 19.47 6.90 -20.91
CA GLY A 246 18.61 6.30 -21.96
C GLY A 246 17.99 4.95 -21.58
N GLN A 247 18.24 4.43 -20.37
CA GLN A 247 17.69 3.16 -19.94
C GLN A 247 16.38 3.33 -19.16
N THR A 248 15.62 2.26 -19.15
CA THR A 248 14.41 2.10 -18.34
C THR A 248 14.58 0.91 -17.40
N THR A 249 14.18 1.06 -16.15
CA THR A 249 14.07 -0.05 -15.19
C THR A 249 12.61 -0.31 -14.83
N GLU A 250 12.34 -1.53 -14.39
CA GLU A 250 11.02 -1.96 -13.95
C GLU A 250 11.15 -2.81 -12.68
N THR A 251 10.18 -2.68 -11.78
CA THR A 251 10.03 -3.57 -10.63
C THR A 251 8.56 -3.94 -10.45
N VAL A 252 8.31 -5.16 -10.01
CA VAL A 252 6.97 -5.69 -9.78
C VAL A 252 6.80 -6.03 -8.31
N SER A 253 5.70 -5.60 -7.74
CA SER A 253 5.27 -5.95 -6.39
C SER A 253 3.77 -6.17 -6.36
N ARG A 254 3.27 -6.77 -5.28
CA ARG A 254 1.85 -7.02 -5.13
C ARG A 254 1.35 -6.53 -3.78
N LEU A 255 0.08 -6.15 -3.77
CA LEU A 255 -0.69 -5.87 -2.56
C LEU A 255 -1.85 -6.86 -2.52
N PHE A 256 -1.87 -7.72 -1.50
CA PHE A 256 -3.08 -8.41 -1.11
C PHE A 256 -3.87 -7.50 -0.16
N ALA A 257 -5.13 -7.20 -0.49
CA ALA A 257 -5.97 -6.37 0.38
C ALA A 257 -7.41 -6.93 0.37
N GLY A 258 -7.72 -7.80 1.33
CA GLY A 258 -8.99 -8.52 1.30
C GLY A 258 -9.26 -9.45 2.47
N ALA A 259 -10.24 -10.32 2.28
CA ALA A 259 -10.62 -11.35 3.24
C ALA A 259 -9.61 -12.50 3.29
N LYS A 260 -9.36 -13.02 4.49
CA LYS A 260 -8.52 -14.21 4.71
C LYS A 260 -9.30 -15.48 4.36
N GLU A 261 -9.49 -15.72 3.07
CA GLU A 261 -10.13 -16.93 2.57
C GLU A 261 -9.08 -18.03 2.40
N VAL A 262 -9.30 -19.18 3.02
CA VAL A 262 -8.34 -20.32 3.03
C VAL A 262 -7.92 -20.75 1.61
N LYS A 263 -8.74 -20.51 0.60
CA LYS A 263 -8.44 -20.86 -0.78
C LYS A 263 -7.55 -19.83 -1.50
N LEU A 264 -7.37 -18.65 -0.91
CA LEU A 264 -6.61 -17.52 -1.48
C LEU A 264 -5.30 -17.25 -0.76
N LEU A 265 -5.12 -17.82 0.42
CA LEU A 265 -3.91 -17.78 1.24
C LEU A 265 -3.08 -19.06 1.05
#